data_d6f33863b8f7f38962665a3a891d75ee
#
_entry.id   d6f33863b8f7f38962665a3a891d75ee
#
_cell.length_a   1.000
_cell.length_b   1.000
_cell.length_c   1.000
_cell.angle_alpha   90.00
_cell.angle_beta   90.00
_cell.angle_gamma   90.00
#
_symmetry.space_group_name_H-M   'P 1'
#
loop_
_entity.id
_entity.type
_entity.pdbx_description
1 polymer ?
#
loop_
_entity_poly.entity_id
_entity_poly.type
_entity_poly.pdbx_seq_one_letter_code
_entity_poly.pdbx_strand_id
1 'polypeptide(L)'
;MRPLRALIIYIAVIFIGGALLAPWLWRLAQFFAHSFPQAARAPFHRFLDRSFLIFALAGLWPMLRSLGATSWRDVGLIPPYGQFKKLSGGLLLGFLTLAAVAGTAVACDDRAFAPALDTRKIVAAIFGAAVTAGVVATLEEILFRGGIFGGLRRVLYWPFALFISSAIYALVHFLQSAEFTGPILWNSGLALLPVMLRGFADLHMLLPGFFSLTLAGVLLCLAYLRTGNLYFSIGLHAGWIFCLRIYDQLTVQTPHAATWFWGTGKMTDGWLAFLAIAITLVIFKFLPLDQRRPHYAIPK
;
A
#
# COMPACT_ATOMS: atom_id res chain seq x y z
N MET A 1 6.91 -24.56 -8.54
CA MET A 1 6.67 -23.80 -9.81
C MET A 1 5.22 -23.29 -9.98
N ARG A 2 4.20 -24.02 -9.57
CA ARG A 2 2.79 -23.58 -9.68
C ARG A 2 2.48 -22.22 -9.02
N PRO A 3 2.97 -21.91 -7.77
CA PRO A 3 2.66 -20.63 -7.12
C PRO A 3 3.26 -19.41 -7.82
N LEU A 4 4.49 -19.48 -8.30
CA LEU A 4 5.13 -18.38 -9.03
C LEU A 4 4.39 -18.09 -10.35
N ARG A 5 4.00 -19.15 -11.09
CA ARG A 5 3.20 -19.00 -12.31
C ARG A 5 1.84 -18.35 -12.03
N ALA A 6 1.15 -18.74 -10.94
CA ALA A 6 -0.12 -18.14 -10.55
C ALA A 6 0.02 -16.66 -10.24
N LEU A 7 1.10 -16.27 -9.53
CA LEU A 7 1.40 -14.88 -9.22
C LEU A 7 1.68 -14.05 -10.47
N ILE A 8 2.51 -14.57 -11.40
CA ILE A 8 2.82 -13.90 -12.68
C ILE A 8 1.54 -13.69 -13.50
N ILE A 9 0.70 -14.74 -13.62
CA ILE A 9 -0.58 -14.64 -14.33
C ILE A 9 -1.48 -13.60 -13.67
N TYR A 10 -1.59 -13.61 -12.34
CA TYR A 10 -2.40 -12.64 -11.60
C TYR A 10 -1.95 -11.20 -11.85
N ILE A 11 -0.65 -10.92 -11.76
CA ILE A 11 -0.08 -9.59 -12.04
C ILE A 11 -0.37 -9.20 -13.51
N ALA A 12 -0.12 -10.09 -14.46
CA ALA A 12 -0.38 -9.83 -15.87
C ALA A 12 -1.87 -9.53 -16.14
N VAL A 13 -2.78 -10.27 -15.52
CA VAL A 13 -4.23 -10.05 -15.63
C VAL A 13 -4.63 -8.68 -15.05
N ILE A 14 -4.05 -8.27 -13.92
CA ILE A 14 -4.33 -6.95 -13.36
C ILE A 14 -3.91 -5.86 -14.34
N PHE A 15 -2.66 -5.86 -14.80
CA PHE A 15 -2.14 -4.79 -15.63
C PHE A 15 -2.73 -4.79 -17.04
N ILE A 16 -2.74 -5.93 -17.73
CA ILE A 16 -3.26 -6.02 -19.11
C ILE A 16 -4.79 -5.91 -19.11
N GLY A 17 -5.47 -6.69 -18.27
CA GLY A 17 -6.93 -6.66 -18.19
C GLY A 17 -7.46 -5.29 -17.73
N GLY A 18 -6.83 -4.72 -16.70
CA GLY A 18 -7.17 -3.38 -16.22
C GLY A 18 -6.93 -2.30 -17.25
N ALA A 19 -5.80 -2.34 -17.98
CA ALA A 19 -5.51 -1.40 -19.06
C ALA A 19 -6.53 -1.49 -20.21
N LEU A 20 -6.99 -2.69 -20.55
CA LEU A 20 -8.03 -2.89 -21.56
C LEU A 20 -9.43 -2.49 -21.07
N LEU A 21 -9.73 -2.62 -19.77
CA LEU A 21 -11.03 -2.22 -19.22
C LEU A 21 -11.17 -0.70 -19.06
N ALA A 22 -10.08 0.02 -18.76
CA ALA A 22 -10.11 1.45 -18.44
C ALA A 22 -10.82 2.33 -19.49
N PRO A 23 -10.59 2.18 -20.82
CA PRO A 23 -11.31 2.96 -21.82
C PRO A 23 -12.82 2.74 -21.82
N TRP A 24 -13.27 1.54 -21.49
CA TRP A 24 -14.69 1.21 -21.43
C TRP A 24 -15.36 1.82 -20.20
N LEU A 25 -14.70 1.80 -19.04
CA LEU A 25 -15.19 2.50 -17.84
C LEU A 25 -15.26 4.02 -18.08
N TRP A 26 -14.27 4.58 -18.78
CA TRP A 26 -14.29 5.99 -19.14
C TRP A 26 -15.47 6.30 -20.07
N ARG A 27 -15.69 5.52 -21.13
CA ARG A 27 -16.83 5.68 -22.03
C ARG A 27 -18.16 5.56 -21.31
N LEU A 28 -18.28 4.60 -20.40
CA LEU A 28 -19.47 4.45 -19.56
C LEU A 28 -19.74 5.69 -18.72
N ALA A 29 -18.69 6.27 -18.10
CA ALA A 29 -18.81 7.51 -17.34
C ALA A 29 -19.22 8.69 -18.23
N GLN A 30 -18.71 8.78 -19.49
CA GLN A 30 -19.13 9.80 -20.45
C GLN A 30 -20.60 9.62 -20.87
N PHE A 31 -21.03 8.39 -21.08
CA PHE A 31 -22.44 8.10 -21.41
C PHE A 31 -23.40 8.56 -20.30
N PHE A 32 -23.02 8.40 -19.04
CA PHE A 32 -23.79 8.85 -17.89
C PHE A 32 -23.39 10.24 -17.37
N ALA A 33 -22.73 11.08 -18.18
CA ALA A 33 -22.20 12.38 -17.75
C ALA A 33 -23.26 13.32 -17.17
N HIS A 34 -24.50 13.25 -17.69
CA HIS A 34 -25.61 14.06 -17.17
C HIS A 34 -25.99 13.69 -15.73
N SER A 35 -26.03 12.38 -15.43
CA SER A 35 -26.39 11.88 -14.09
C SER A 35 -25.21 11.91 -13.09
N PHE A 36 -23.98 11.73 -13.60
CA PHE A 36 -22.76 11.65 -12.79
C PHE A 36 -21.64 12.55 -13.32
N PRO A 37 -21.83 13.89 -13.34
CA PRO A 37 -20.89 14.82 -13.97
C PRO A 37 -19.49 14.81 -13.34
N GLN A 38 -19.37 14.51 -12.04
CA GLN A 38 -18.08 14.41 -11.36
C GLN A 38 -17.26 13.20 -11.85
N ALA A 39 -17.92 12.07 -12.12
CA ALA A 39 -17.26 10.90 -12.67
C ALA A 39 -16.78 11.16 -14.12
N ALA A 40 -17.61 11.78 -14.94
CA ALA A 40 -17.28 12.11 -16.32
C ALA A 40 -16.09 13.10 -16.44
N ARG A 41 -15.93 14.02 -15.47
CA ARG A 41 -14.81 14.98 -15.42
C ARG A 41 -13.53 14.39 -14.87
N ALA A 42 -13.54 13.16 -14.36
CA ALA A 42 -12.35 12.53 -13.80
C ALA A 42 -11.32 12.26 -14.92
N PRO A 43 -10.02 12.53 -14.69
CA PRO A 43 -8.97 12.25 -15.66
C PRO A 43 -8.84 10.75 -15.93
N PHE A 44 -8.38 10.38 -17.12
CA PHE A 44 -8.37 8.99 -17.60
C PHE A 44 -7.57 8.04 -16.70
N HIS A 45 -6.46 8.49 -16.11
CA HIS A 45 -5.67 7.65 -15.20
C HIS A 45 -6.49 7.11 -14.00
N ARG A 46 -7.49 7.86 -13.50
CA ARG A 46 -8.36 7.37 -12.43
C ARG A 46 -9.21 6.17 -12.84
N PHE A 47 -9.58 6.07 -14.11
CA PHE A 47 -10.27 4.88 -14.63
C PHE A 47 -9.31 3.70 -14.73
N LEU A 48 -8.05 3.96 -15.12
CA LEU A 48 -7.00 2.95 -15.14
C LEU A 48 -6.74 2.37 -13.73
N ASP A 49 -6.55 3.23 -12.73
CA ASP A 49 -6.33 2.83 -11.34
C ASP A 49 -7.49 1.99 -10.78
N ARG A 50 -8.74 2.39 -11.09
CA ARG A 50 -9.94 1.65 -10.70
C ARG A 50 -10.07 0.31 -11.43
N SER A 51 -9.70 0.26 -12.69
CA SER A 51 -9.67 -0.99 -13.46
C SER A 51 -8.66 -1.98 -12.87
N PHE A 52 -7.47 -1.52 -12.49
CA PHE A 52 -6.49 -2.35 -11.78
C PHE A 52 -7.05 -2.87 -10.46
N LEU A 53 -7.71 -2.01 -9.68
CA LEU A 53 -8.35 -2.41 -8.43
C LEU A 53 -9.43 -3.47 -8.65
N ILE A 54 -10.28 -3.31 -9.67
CA ILE A 54 -11.33 -4.28 -10.02
C ILE A 54 -10.70 -5.65 -10.32
N PHE A 55 -9.68 -5.71 -11.19
CA PHE A 55 -9.01 -6.96 -11.52
C PHE A 55 -8.23 -7.54 -10.33
N ALA A 56 -7.61 -6.68 -9.51
CA ALA A 56 -6.93 -7.12 -8.29
C ALA A 56 -7.89 -7.78 -7.31
N LEU A 57 -9.05 -7.17 -7.06
CA LEU A 57 -10.06 -7.72 -6.16
C LEU A 57 -10.74 -8.98 -6.73
N ALA A 58 -11.15 -8.94 -8.00
CA ALA A 58 -11.80 -10.09 -8.65
C ALA A 58 -10.86 -11.29 -8.79
N GLY A 59 -9.60 -11.05 -9.11
CA GLY A 59 -8.58 -12.09 -9.26
C GLY A 59 -7.96 -12.58 -7.95
N LEU A 60 -8.16 -11.85 -6.83
CA LEU A 60 -7.53 -12.18 -5.54
C LEU A 60 -7.90 -13.58 -5.05
N TRP A 61 -9.19 -13.87 -4.99
CA TRP A 61 -9.65 -15.17 -4.49
C TRP A 61 -9.26 -16.35 -5.39
N PRO A 62 -9.45 -16.31 -6.73
CA PRO A 62 -8.90 -17.32 -7.64
C PRO A 62 -7.39 -17.53 -7.48
N MET A 63 -6.62 -16.44 -7.35
CA MET A 63 -5.19 -16.50 -7.12
C MET A 63 -4.88 -17.21 -5.79
N LEU A 64 -5.51 -16.81 -4.67
CA LEU A 64 -5.33 -17.44 -3.36
C LEU A 64 -5.67 -18.95 -3.40
N ARG A 65 -6.76 -19.32 -4.07
CA ARG A 65 -7.12 -20.74 -4.25
C ARG A 65 -6.09 -21.51 -5.04
N SER A 66 -5.53 -20.93 -6.09
CA SER A 66 -4.45 -21.55 -6.87
C SER A 66 -3.17 -21.76 -6.05
N LEU A 67 -2.98 -20.96 -5.00
CA LEU A 67 -1.91 -21.10 -4.01
C LEU A 67 -2.28 -22.10 -2.88
N GLY A 68 -3.46 -22.74 -2.96
CA GLY A 68 -3.93 -23.74 -2.00
C GLY A 68 -4.65 -23.16 -0.77
N ALA A 69 -5.10 -21.91 -0.80
CA ALA A 69 -6.00 -21.39 0.21
C ALA A 69 -7.41 -21.97 0.02
N THR A 70 -8.02 -22.46 1.10
CA THR A 70 -9.39 -23.01 1.10
C THR A 70 -10.36 -22.08 1.82
N SER A 71 -9.83 -21.23 2.69
CA SER A 71 -10.59 -20.28 3.51
C SER A 71 -9.80 -18.98 3.74
N TRP A 72 -10.49 -17.92 4.16
CA TRP A 72 -9.85 -16.66 4.58
C TRP A 72 -8.91 -16.85 5.79
N ARG A 73 -9.14 -17.88 6.61
CA ARG A 73 -8.22 -18.23 7.72
C ARG A 73 -6.86 -18.64 7.22
N ASP A 74 -6.79 -19.28 6.05
CA ASP A 74 -5.52 -19.74 5.47
C ASP A 74 -4.62 -18.59 5.03
N VAL A 75 -5.15 -17.40 4.84
CA VAL A 75 -4.39 -16.18 4.54
C VAL A 75 -4.22 -15.27 5.76
N GLY A 76 -4.60 -15.77 6.95
CA GLY A 76 -4.43 -15.05 8.21
C GLY A 76 -5.59 -14.11 8.57
N LEU A 77 -6.68 -14.11 7.81
CA LEU A 77 -7.88 -13.35 8.11
C LEU A 77 -8.85 -14.24 8.93
N ILE A 78 -8.59 -14.31 10.23
CA ILE A 78 -9.42 -15.04 11.19
C ILE A 78 -10.60 -14.19 11.67
N PRO A 79 -11.61 -14.73 12.36
CA PRO A 79 -12.69 -13.93 12.95
C PRO A 79 -12.14 -12.78 13.82
N PRO A 80 -12.74 -11.57 13.77
CA PRO A 80 -12.21 -10.37 14.43
C PRO A 80 -12.30 -10.42 15.96
N TYR A 81 -13.09 -11.33 16.49
CA TYR A 81 -13.27 -11.46 17.93
C TYR A 81 -11.95 -11.71 18.66
N GLY A 82 -11.65 -10.90 19.67
CA GLY A 82 -10.39 -10.98 20.43
C GLY A 82 -9.15 -10.42 19.72
N GLN A 83 -9.27 -9.85 18.50
CA GLN A 83 -8.13 -9.31 17.75
C GLN A 83 -7.96 -7.78 17.91
N PHE A 84 -8.88 -7.12 18.61
CA PHE A 84 -8.86 -5.67 18.78
C PHE A 84 -7.53 -5.13 19.36
N LYS A 85 -6.98 -5.80 20.36
CA LYS A 85 -5.68 -5.41 20.97
C LYS A 85 -4.53 -5.45 19.97
N LYS A 86 -4.53 -6.43 19.03
CA LYS A 86 -3.50 -6.51 17.99
C LYS A 86 -3.70 -5.42 16.96
N LEU A 87 -4.93 -5.20 16.50
CA LEU A 87 -5.25 -4.16 15.53
C LEU A 87 -4.91 -2.77 16.08
N SER A 88 -5.37 -2.44 17.28
CA SER A 88 -5.13 -1.13 17.91
C SER A 88 -3.67 -0.92 18.29
N GLY A 89 -2.98 -1.95 18.78
CA GLY A 89 -1.55 -1.89 19.08
C GLY A 89 -0.72 -1.65 17.83
N GLY A 90 -1.05 -2.34 16.72
CA GLY A 90 -0.44 -2.08 15.42
C GLY A 90 -0.72 -0.65 14.95
N LEU A 91 -1.99 -0.21 14.98
CA LEU A 91 -2.41 1.14 14.56
C LEU A 91 -1.64 2.23 15.32
N LEU A 92 -1.55 2.10 16.64
CA LEU A 92 -0.84 3.05 17.49
C LEU A 92 0.66 3.08 17.14
N LEU A 93 1.29 1.91 17.00
CA LEU A 93 2.71 1.83 16.64
C LEU A 93 2.97 2.46 15.27
N GLY A 94 2.15 2.15 14.27
CA GLY A 94 2.26 2.71 12.92
C GLY A 94 2.06 4.23 12.90
N PHE A 95 1.02 4.70 13.58
CA PHE A 95 0.78 6.13 13.72
C PHE A 95 1.95 6.85 14.40
N LEU A 96 2.42 6.36 15.55
CA LEU A 96 3.51 7.00 16.29
C LEU A 96 4.83 7.01 15.50
N THR A 97 5.10 5.96 14.70
CA THR A 97 6.28 5.93 13.83
C THR A 97 6.34 7.13 12.88
N LEU A 98 5.29 7.34 12.10
CA LEU A 98 5.28 8.42 11.12
C LEU A 98 4.88 9.77 11.71
N ALA A 99 4.15 9.81 12.81
CA ALA A 99 3.91 11.04 13.55
C ALA A 99 5.20 11.63 14.12
N ALA A 100 6.15 10.77 14.53
CA ALA A 100 7.49 11.23 14.92
C ALA A 100 8.24 11.85 13.73
N VAL A 101 8.19 11.22 12.54
CA VAL A 101 8.78 11.78 11.31
C VAL A 101 8.11 13.12 10.95
N ALA A 102 6.77 13.16 10.95
CA ALA A 102 6.01 14.38 10.66
C ALA A 102 6.33 15.51 11.64
N GLY A 103 6.34 15.20 12.94
CA GLY A 103 6.63 16.17 13.99
C GLY A 103 8.05 16.74 13.90
N THR A 104 9.04 15.90 13.59
CA THR A 104 10.43 16.38 13.38
C THR A 104 10.56 17.22 12.12
N ALA A 105 9.89 16.87 11.01
CA ALA A 105 9.89 17.66 9.79
C ALA A 105 9.30 19.07 10.01
N VAL A 106 8.21 19.16 10.79
CA VAL A 106 7.62 20.46 11.15
C VAL A 106 8.51 21.22 12.14
N ALA A 107 9.08 20.54 13.14
CA ALA A 107 9.94 21.19 14.14
C ALA A 107 11.26 21.73 13.54
N CYS A 108 11.75 21.11 12.44
CA CYS A 108 12.94 21.54 11.72
C CYS A 108 12.65 22.45 10.52
N ASP A 109 11.43 22.99 10.42
CA ASP A 109 10.99 23.93 9.36
C ASP A 109 11.13 23.40 7.93
N ASP A 110 11.12 22.07 7.76
CA ASP A 110 11.04 21.43 6.42
C ASP A 110 9.60 21.44 5.90
N ARG A 111 8.63 21.38 6.83
CA ARG A 111 7.19 21.46 6.55
C ARG A 111 6.53 22.50 7.44
N ALA A 112 5.52 23.18 6.89
CA ALA A 112 4.66 24.09 7.61
C ALA A 112 3.21 23.64 7.53
N PHE A 113 2.36 24.06 8.46
CA PHE A 113 0.93 23.81 8.33
C PHE A 113 0.37 24.56 7.12
N ALA A 114 -0.53 23.90 6.38
CA ALA A 114 -1.16 24.49 5.22
C ALA A 114 -1.96 25.74 5.61
N PRO A 115 -1.87 26.83 4.82
CA PRO A 115 -2.65 28.06 5.09
C PRO A 115 -4.16 27.74 4.94
N ALA A 116 -4.99 28.50 5.69
CA ALA A 116 -6.46 28.42 5.60
C ALA A 116 -7.08 27.02 5.90
N LEU A 117 -6.53 26.32 6.89
CA LEU A 117 -7.17 25.14 7.47
C LEU A 117 -8.37 25.58 8.31
N ASP A 118 -9.57 25.17 7.92
CA ASP A 118 -10.77 25.29 8.74
C ASP A 118 -11.15 23.94 9.38
N THR A 119 -11.93 24.00 10.45
CA THR A 119 -12.35 22.79 11.19
C THR A 119 -13.05 21.76 10.30
N ARG A 120 -13.86 22.20 9.32
CA ARG A 120 -14.58 21.30 8.42
C ARG A 120 -13.61 20.52 7.51
N LYS A 121 -12.59 21.20 6.98
CA LYS A 121 -11.53 20.55 6.17
C LYS A 121 -10.73 19.56 6.99
N ILE A 122 -10.37 19.90 8.22
CA ILE A 122 -9.64 19.02 9.14
C ILE A 122 -10.46 17.75 9.44
N VAL A 123 -11.74 17.91 9.81
CA VAL A 123 -12.62 16.77 10.09
C VAL A 123 -12.80 15.89 8.86
N ALA A 124 -13.00 16.47 7.67
CA ALA A 124 -13.12 15.74 6.41
C ALA A 124 -11.82 14.98 6.07
N ALA A 125 -10.65 15.61 6.32
CA ALA A 125 -9.34 14.99 6.12
C ALA A 125 -9.15 13.79 7.05
N ILE A 126 -9.46 13.92 8.34
CA ILE A 126 -9.36 12.85 9.34
C ILE A 126 -10.26 11.67 8.95
N PHE A 127 -11.54 11.95 8.66
CA PHE A 127 -12.48 10.90 8.27
C PHE A 127 -12.06 10.19 6.98
N GLY A 128 -11.68 10.95 5.93
CA GLY A 128 -11.21 10.41 4.66
C GLY A 128 -9.93 9.59 4.82
N ALA A 129 -8.99 10.06 5.66
CA ALA A 129 -7.76 9.34 5.97
C ALA A 129 -8.06 8.02 6.71
N ALA A 130 -8.97 8.03 7.70
CA ALA A 130 -9.34 6.82 8.45
C ALA A 130 -9.99 5.75 7.56
N VAL A 131 -10.95 6.14 6.71
CA VAL A 131 -11.59 5.23 5.76
C VAL A 131 -10.57 4.66 4.76
N THR A 132 -9.74 5.53 4.17
CA THR A 132 -8.69 5.11 3.23
C THR A 132 -7.71 4.16 3.89
N ALA A 133 -7.23 4.49 5.09
CA ALA A 133 -6.29 3.67 5.84
C ALA A 133 -6.86 2.28 6.14
N GLY A 134 -8.09 2.20 6.62
CA GLY A 134 -8.74 0.92 6.92
C GLY A 134 -8.93 0.04 5.70
N VAL A 135 -9.42 0.61 4.60
CA VAL A 135 -9.68 -0.14 3.37
C VAL A 135 -8.38 -0.57 2.70
N VAL A 136 -7.46 0.38 2.45
CA VAL A 136 -6.22 0.09 1.70
C VAL A 136 -5.33 -0.86 2.49
N ALA A 137 -5.09 -0.62 3.78
CA ALA A 137 -4.28 -1.52 4.59
C ALA A 137 -4.85 -2.94 4.62
N THR A 138 -6.18 -3.10 4.76
CA THR A 138 -6.80 -4.42 4.76
C THR A 138 -6.58 -5.16 3.44
N LEU A 139 -6.84 -4.50 2.31
CA LEU A 139 -6.68 -5.09 0.98
C LEU A 139 -5.22 -5.44 0.67
N GLU A 140 -4.31 -4.54 0.98
CA GLU A 140 -2.88 -4.77 0.73
C GLU A 140 -2.30 -5.85 1.63
N GLU A 141 -2.68 -5.91 2.92
CA GLU A 141 -2.20 -6.98 3.79
C GLU A 141 -2.71 -8.37 3.37
N ILE A 142 -3.98 -8.47 2.94
CA ILE A 142 -4.50 -9.72 2.38
C ILE A 142 -3.71 -10.11 1.13
N LEU A 143 -3.45 -9.16 0.22
CA LEU A 143 -2.74 -9.42 -1.02
C LEU A 143 -1.27 -9.77 -0.77
N PHE A 144 -0.54 -8.91 -0.06
CA PHE A 144 0.93 -9.06 0.08
C PHE A 144 1.31 -10.09 1.12
N ARG A 145 0.69 -10.10 2.31
CA ARG A 145 1.07 -11.00 3.42
C ARG A 145 0.31 -12.31 3.33
N GLY A 146 -1.00 -12.26 3.15
CA GLY A 146 -1.84 -13.45 2.97
C GLY A 146 -1.55 -14.18 1.65
N GLY A 147 -1.51 -13.44 0.54
CA GLY A 147 -1.36 -13.98 -0.81
C GLY A 147 0.10 -14.20 -1.22
N ILE A 148 0.82 -13.11 -1.53
CA ILE A 148 2.15 -13.18 -2.15
C ILE A 148 3.16 -13.84 -1.20
N PHE A 149 3.34 -13.29 -0.01
CA PHE A 149 4.26 -13.88 0.99
C PHE A 149 3.81 -15.29 1.41
N GLY A 150 2.52 -15.46 1.73
CA GLY A 150 1.94 -16.76 2.10
C GLY A 150 2.10 -17.81 1.03
N GLY A 151 1.97 -17.44 -0.26
CA GLY A 151 2.19 -18.33 -1.40
C GLY A 151 3.67 -18.64 -1.63
N LEU A 152 4.54 -17.63 -1.62
CA LEU A 152 5.97 -17.80 -1.85
C LEU A 152 6.63 -18.68 -0.79
N ARG A 153 6.29 -18.53 0.49
CA ARG A 153 6.86 -19.35 1.57
C ARG A 153 6.48 -20.83 1.54
N ARG A 154 5.55 -21.24 0.67
CA ARG A 154 5.24 -22.66 0.44
C ARG A 154 6.25 -23.34 -0.49
N VAL A 155 7.02 -22.55 -1.26
CA VAL A 155 7.96 -23.05 -2.27
C VAL A 155 9.38 -22.52 -2.07
N LEU A 156 9.54 -21.47 -1.27
CA LEU A 156 10.83 -20.86 -0.93
C LEU A 156 11.04 -20.90 0.57
N TYR A 157 12.31 -20.95 0.96
CA TYR A 157 12.69 -20.70 2.37
C TYR A 157 12.19 -19.33 2.81
N TRP A 158 11.55 -19.26 3.98
CA TRP A 158 10.77 -18.09 4.41
C TRP A 158 11.49 -16.73 4.36
N PRO A 159 12.81 -16.59 4.63
CA PRO A 159 13.50 -15.30 4.51
C PRO A 159 13.55 -14.81 3.06
N PHE A 160 13.76 -15.71 2.07
CA PHE A 160 13.71 -15.33 0.65
C PHE A 160 12.31 -14.92 0.23
N ALA A 161 11.27 -15.66 0.68
CA ALA A 161 9.88 -15.29 0.45
C ALA A 161 9.55 -13.90 1.03
N LEU A 162 10.08 -13.60 2.24
CA LEU A 162 9.91 -12.32 2.91
C LEU A 162 10.55 -11.19 2.10
N PHE A 163 11.82 -11.33 1.70
CA PHE A 163 12.51 -10.28 0.94
C PHE A 163 11.88 -10.05 -0.43
N ILE A 164 11.56 -11.11 -1.17
CA ILE A 164 10.93 -11.01 -2.50
C ILE A 164 9.55 -10.34 -2.39
N SER A 165 8.71 -10.75 -1.44
CA SER A 165 7.40 -10.14 -1.22
C SER A 165 7.52 -8.66 -0.84
N SER A 166 8.49 -8.31 0.02
CA SER A 166 8.72 -6.93 0.45
C SER A 166 9.29 -6.06 -0.68
N ALA A 167 10.17 -6.60 -1.53
CA ALA A 167 10.67 -5.90 -2.70
C ALA A 167 9.56 -5.66 -3.74
N ILE A 168 8.70 -6.66 -4.00
CA ILE A 168 7.53 -6.49 -4.88
C ILE A 168 6.60 -5.41 -4.31
N TYR A 169 6.33 -5.44 -3.00
CA TYR A 169 5.55 -4.41 -2.31
C TYR A 169 6.14 -3.01 -2.54
N ALA A 170 7.45 -2.84 -2.37
CA ALA A 170 8.11 -1.57 -2.62
C ALA A 170 8.01 -1.14 -4.09
N LEU A 171 8.28 -2.05 -5.04
CA LEU A 171 8.31 -1.74 -6.47
C LEU A 171 6.95 -1.25 -7.00
N VAL A 172 5.84 -1.83 -6.56
CA VAL A 172 4.51 -1.39 -7.03
C VAL A 172 4.15 0.03 -6.60
N HIS A 173 4.79 0.56 -5.54
CA HIS A 173 4.57 1.93 -5.07
C HIS A 173 5.25 3.00 -5.94
N PHE A 174 6.17 2.62 -6.82
CA PHE A 174 6.81 3.52 -7.78
C PHE A 174 6.09 3.62 -9.11
N LEU A 175 5.01 2.86 -9.29
CA LEU A 175 4.15 3.02 -10.45
C LEU A 175 3.42 4.36 -10.33
N GLN A 176 3.68 5.27 -11.26
CA GLN A 176 3.09 6.61 -11.26
C GLN A 176 1.80 6.64 -12.07
N SER A 177 0.81 7.36 -11.57
CA SER A 177 -0.34 7.73 -12.39
C SER A 177 0.12 8.68 -13.49
N ALA A 178 -0.24 8.36 -14.74
CA ALA A 178 0.17 9.14 -15.91
C ALA A 178 -1.05 9.84 -16.53
N GLU A 179 -0.91 11.11 -16.87
CA GLU A 179 -1.94 11.82 -17.63
C GLU A 179 -1.92 11.39 -19.10
N PHE A 180 -3.10 11.21 -19.65
CA PHE A 180 -3.31 10.88 -21.05
C PHE A 180 -3.94 12.09 -21.76
N THR A 181 -3.23 12.65 -22.73
CA THR A 181 -3.61 13.90 -23.41
C THR A 181 -4.24 13.68 -24.80
N GLY A 182 -4.31 12.43 -25.27
CA GLY A 182 -4.86 12.08 -26.57
C GLY A 182 -6.33 11.63 -26.52
N PRO A 183 -6.93 11.35 -27.69
CA PRO A 183 -8.26 10.75 -27.77
C PRO A 183 -8.27 9.36 -27.15
N ILE A 184 -9.28 9.06 -26.33
CA ILE A 184 -9.39 7.76 -25.64
C ILE A 184 -9.85 6.69 -26.63
N LEU A 185 -8.90 5.84 -27.02
CA LEU A 185 -9.10 4.65 -27.84
C LEU A 185 -9.16 3.39 -26.97
N TRP A 186 -9.54 2.26 -27.56
CA TRP A 186 -9.65 0.98 -26.85
C TRP A 186 -8.33 0.50 -26.20
N ASN A 187 -7.19 0.90 -26.74
CA ASN A 187 -5.85 0.57 -26.29
C ASN A 187 -5.14 1.66 -25.48
N SER A 188 -5.81 2.79 -25.19
CA SER A 188 -5.19 3.92 -24.48
C SER A 188 -4.65 3.54 -23.11
N GLY A 189 -5.30 2.60 -22.41
CA GLY A 189 -4.77 2.09 -21.13
C GLY A 189 -3.45 1.35 -21.30
N LEU A 190 -3.27 0.56 -22.36
CA LEU A 190 -2.01 -0.12 -22.65
C LEU A 190 -0.86 0.87 -22.93
N ALA A 191 -1.17 1.97 -23.63
CA ALA A 191 -0.19 3.03 -23.90
C ALA A 191 0.32 3.73 -22.64
N LEU A 192 -0.46 3.74 -21.55
CA LEU A 192 -0.04 4.30 -20.27
C LEU A 192 0.88 3.38 -19.45
N LEU A 193 0.87 2.07 -19.66
CA LEU A 193 1.70 1.13 -18.88
C LEU A 193 3.19 1.48 -18.88
N PRO A 194 3.85 1.76 -20.04
CA PRO A 194 5.23 2.20 -20.04
C PRO A 194 5.45 3.55 -19.35
N VAL A 195 4.46 4.46 -19.43
CA VAL A 195 4.56 5.78 -18.81
C VAL A 195 4.53 5.67 -17.28
N MET A 196 3.79 4.71 -16.73
CA MET A 196 3.77 4.44 -15.29
C MET A 196 5.14 4.05 -14.74
N LEU A 197 6.03 3.51 -15.56
CA LEU A 197 7.39 3.15 -15.16
C LEU A 197 8.32 4.36 -14.98
N ARG A 198 7.91 5.57 -15.32
CA ARG A 198 8.71 6.79 -15.13
C ARG A 198 9.10 7.05 -13.67
N GLY A 199 8.32 6.55 -12.72
CA GLY A 199 8.67 6.60 -11.30
C GLY A 199 9.99 5.91 -10.93
N PHE A 200 10.50 5.03 -11.81
CA PHE A 200 11.79 4.37 -11.63
C PHE A 200 12.97 5.18 -12.19
N ALA A 201 12.72 6.28 -12.90
CA ALA A 201 13.78 7.09 -13.53
C ALA A 201 14.48 8.05 -12.55
N ASP A 202 13.81 8.49 -11.50
CA ASP A 202 14.37 9.37 -10.48
C ASP A 202 15.01 8.54 -9.36
N LEU A 203 16.29 8.22 -9.52
CA LEU A 203 17.06 7.43 -8.54
C LEU A 203 17.18 8.13 -7.18
N HIS A 204 17.12 9.44 -7.14
CA HIS A 204 17.27 10.22 -5.90
C HIS A 204 16.08 9.99 -4.95
N MET A 205 14.87 9.89 -5.49
CA MET A 205 13.66 9.57 -4.74
C MET A 205 13.41 8.04 -4.65
N LEU A 206 13.86 7.31 -5.69
CA LEU A 206 13.67 5.86 -5.76
C LEU A 206 14.43 5.14 -4.65
N LEU A 207 15.71 5.47 -4.43
CA LEU A 207 16.56 4.73 -3.49
C LEU A 207 16.02 4.80 -2.04
N PRO A 208 15.84 5.98 -1.42
CA PRO A 208 15.32 6.03 -0.05
C PRO A 208 13.93 5.43 0.04
N GLY A 209 13.07 5.67 -0.94
CA GLY A 209 11.72 5.10 -0.98
C GLY A 209 11.72 3.58 -1.09
N PHE A 210 12.55 3.00 -1.96
CA PHE A 210 12.67 1.55 -2.12
C PHE A 210 13.13 0.87 -0.84
N PHE A 211 14.15 1.41 -0.17
CA PHE A 211 14.63 0.85 1.08
C PHE A 211 13.61 1.01 2.22
N SER A 212 12.96 2.18 2.32
CA SER A 212 11.92 2.44 3.32
C SER A 212 10.73 1.49 3.16
N LEU A 213 10.20 1.37 1.94
CA LEU A 213 9.04 0.50 1.65
C LEU A 213 9.40 -0.99 1.73
N THR A 214 10.61 -1.38 1.32
CA THR A 214 11.07 -2.76 1.51
C THR A 214 11.17 -3.10 3.00
N LEU A 215 11.74 -2.21 3.81
CA LEU A 215 11.83 -2.42 5.26
C LEU A 215 10.45 -2.44 5.93
N ALA A 216 9.53 -1.58 5.50
CA ALA A 216 8.13 -1.62 5.91
C ALA A 216 7.49 -2.97 5.56
N GLY A 217 7.72 -3.45 4.33
CA GLY A 217 7.29 -4.77 3.88
C GLY A 217 7.82 -5.90 4.77
N VAL A 218 9.11 -5.85 5.11
CA VAL A 218 9.77 -6.80 6.04
C VAL A 218 9.10 -6.77 7.41
N LEU A 219 8.89 -5.59 7.99
CA LEU A 219 8.27 -5.44 9.30
C LEU A 219 6.84 -6.00 9.32
N LEU A 220 6.03 -5.72 8.29
CA LEU A 220 4.68 -6.24 8.17
C LEU A 220 4.65 -7.77 7.98
N CYS A 221 5.58 -8.34 7.21
CA CYS A 221 5.72 -9.80 7.11
C CYS A 221 6.11 -10.44 8.44
N LEU A 222 7.05 -9.83 9.18
CA LEU A 222 7.44 -10.30 10.52
C LEU A 222 6.29 -10.18 11.52
N ALA A 223 5.50 -9.10 11.44
CA ALA A 223 4.30 -8.93 12.25
C ALA A 223 3.28 -10.06 11.99
N TYR A 224 3.04 -10.38 10.73
CA TYR A 224 2.18 -11.49 10.33
C TYR A 224 2.71 -12.84 10.84
N LEU A 225 4.02 -13.10 10.67
CA LEU A 225 4.64 -14.33 11.16
C LEU A 225 4.52 -14.47 12.69
N ARG A 226 4.80 -13.41 13.43
CA ARG A 226 4.82 -13.43 14.88
C ARG A 226 3.44 -13.53 15.51
N THR A 227 2.45 -12.86 14.94
CA THR A 227 1.08 -12.85 15.48
C THR A 227 0.18 -13.97 14.93
N GLY A 228 0.61 -14.64 13.86
CA GLY A 228 -0.14 -15.72 13.20
C GLY A 228 -1.41 -15.28 12.48
N ASN A 229 -1.67 -13.97 12.36
CA ASN A 229 -2.83 -13.40 11.66
C ASN A 229 -2.51 -11.98 11.17
N LEU A 230 -3.43 -11.40 10.36
CA LEU A 230 -3.20 -10.11 9.71
C LEU A 230 -3.54 -8.88 10.57
N TYR A 231 -4.16 -9.04 11.75
CA TYR A 231 -4.72 -7.87 12.45
C TYR A 231 -3.68 -6.87 12.93
N PHE A 232 -2.53 -7.33 13.43
CA PHE A 232 -1.47 -6.41 13.85
C PHE A 232 -0.83 -5.71 12.64
N SER A 233 -0.56 -6.44 11.56
CA SER A 233 0.00 -5.83 10.33
C SER A 233 -1.00 -4.88 9.65
N ILE A 234 -2.29 -5.21 9.61
CA ILE A 234 -3.34 -4.29 9.14
C ILE A 234 -3.36 -3.01 9.99
N GLY A 235 -3.31 -3.15 11.31
CA GLY A 235 -3.26 -1.98 12.20
C GLY A 235 -2.03 -1.12 11.96
N LEU A 236 -0.84 -1.73 11.94
CA LEU A 236 0.44 -1.04 11.72
C LEU A 236 0.45 -0.27 10.39
N HIS A 237 0.02 -0.93 9.34
CA HIS A 237 -0.08 -0.35 8.00
C HIS A 237 -1.14 0.77 7.93
N ALA A 238 -2.32 0.55 8.53
CA ALA A 238 -3.35 1.58 8.62
C ALA A 238 -2.88 2.82 9.39
N GLY A 239 -2.10 2.64 10.45
CA GLY A 239 -1.49 3.75 11.18
C GLY A 239 -0.54 4.58 10.31
N TRP A 240 0.27 3.93 9.47
CA TRP A 240 1.13 4.61 8.50
C TRP A 240 0.31 5.37 7.45
N ILE A 241 -0.65 4.71 6.79
CA ILE A 241 -1.48 5.36 5.75
C ILE A 241 -2.25 6.55 6.33
N PHE A 242 -2.83 6.40 7.53
CA PHE A 242 -3.54 7.47 8.20
C PHE A 242 -2.64 8.70 8.43
N CYS A 243 -1.45 8.47 9.00
CA CYS A 243 -0.50 9.55 9.25
C CYS A 243 -0.03 10.23 7.96
N LEU A 244 0.31 9.44 6.91
CA LEU A 244 0.70 9.97 5.60
C LEU A 244 -0.39 10.86 4.99
N ARG A 245 -1.65 10.43 5.04
CA ARG A 245 -2.78 11.19 4.49
C ARG A 245 -3.01 12.50 5.23
N ILE A 246 -2.92 12.49 6.56
CA ILE A 246 -3.04 13.69 7.37
C ILE A 246 -1.88 14.65 7.09
N TYR A 247 -0.66 14.14 7.04
CA TYR A 247 0.53 14.94 6.74
C TYR A 247 0.45 15.62 5.38
N ASP A 248 0.10 14.89 4.32
CA ASP A 248 -0.04 15.41 2.96
C ASP A 248 -1.13 16.48 2.83
N GLN A 249 -2.26 16.32 3.57
CA GLN A 249 -3.39 17.24 3.48
C GLN A 249 -3.26 18.47 4.38
N LEU A 250 -2.59 18.35 5.53
CA LEU A 250 -2.52 19.42 6.52
C LEU A 250 -1.20 20.19 6.51
N THR A 251 -0.19 19.74 5.73
CA THR A 251 1.09 20.45 5.68
C THR A 251 1.52 20.73 4.24
N VAL A 252 2.34 21.74 4.08
CA VAL A 252 2.98 22.13 2.81
C VAL A 252 4.50 22.13 2.99
N GLN A 253 5.22 21.88 1.91
CA GLN A 253 6.68 21.89 1.89
C GLN A 253 7.20 23.32 1.94
N THR A 254 8.24 23.56 2.74
CA THR A 254 8.88 24.87 2.78
C THR A 254 9.88 25.04 1.60
N PRO A 255 10.25 26.26 1.22
CA PRO A 255 11.17 26.48 0.10
C PRO A 255 12.58 25.92 0.32
N HIS A 256 12.98 25.65 1.55
CA HIS A 256 14.31 25.16 1.92
C HIS A 256 14.37 23.68 2.25
N ALA A 257 13.30 22.95 1.96
CA ALA A 257 13.16 21.55 2.33
C ALA A 257 14.22 20.65 1.66
N ALA A 258 14.89 19.86 2.49
CA ALA A 258 15.86 18.85 2.03
C ALA A 258 15.13 17.53 1.73
N THR A 259 14.47 17.42 0.57
CA THR A 259 13.60 16.31 0.21
C THR A 259 14.25 14.94 0.25
N TRP A 260 15.55 14.84 -0.03
CA TRP A 260 16.30 13.58 0.03
C TRP A 260 16.31 12.97 1.46
N PHE A 261 16.29 13.82 2.49
CA PHE A 261 16.32 13.41 3.88
C PHE A 261 14.90 13.29 4.47
N TRP A 262 14.11 14.37 4.33
CA TRP A 262 12.75 14.45 4.91
C TRP A 262 11.68 13.74 4.08
N GLY A 263 11.91 13.59 2.78
CA GLY A 263 10.93 13.12 1.82
C GLY A 263 10.04 14.24 1.29
N THR A 264 9.17 13.88 0.38
CA THR A 264 8.10 14.74 -0.14
C THR A 264 6.83 14.63 0.73
N GLY A 265 5.67 15.04 0.20
CA GLY A 265 4.38 14.75 0.84
C GLY A 265 4.10 13.25 1.08
N LYS A 266 4.82 12.38 0.38
CA LYS A 266 4.77 10.92 0.59
C LYS A 266 5.56 10.46 1.82
N MET A 267 6.44 11.28 2.37
CA MET A 267 7.29 10.99 3.54
C MET A 267 8.21 9.76 3.36
N THR A 268 7.70 8.69 2.77
CA THR A 268 8.40 7.40 2.59
C THR A 268 9.57 7.46 1.61
N ASP A 269 9.68 8.52 0.82
CA ASP A 269 10.74 8.78 -0.16
C ASP A 269 11.93 9.57 0.41
N GLY A 270 12.00 9.74 1.75
CA GLY A 270 13.13 10.32 2.48
C GLY A 270 13.82 9.32 3.41
N TRP A 271 15.11 9.54 3.68
CA TRP A 271 15.91 8.67 4.56
C TRP A 271 15.45 8.67 6.02
N LEU A 272 14.81 9.76 6.49
CA LEU A 272 14.27 9.81 7.85
C LEU A 272 13.19 8.74 8.09
N ALA A 273 12.33 8.49 7.09
CA ALA A 273 11.33 7.43 7.18
C ALA A 273 11.98 6.04 7.30
N PHE A 274 13.05 5.79 6.54
CA PHE A 274 13.82 4.55 6.66
C PHE A 274 14.34 4.34 8.09
N LEU A 275 14.95 5.38 8.68
CA LEU A 275 15.44 5.33 10.06
C LEU A 275 14.32 5.09 11.07
N ALA A 276 13.19 5.77 10.92
CA ALA A 276 12.04 5.59 11.80
C ALA A 276 11.46 4.16 11.71
N ILE A 277 11.35 3.59 10.52
CA ILE A 277 10.89 2.21 10.33
C ILE A 277 11.92 1.21 10.89
N ALA A 278 13.22 1.48 10.74
CA ALA A 278 14.28 0.66 11.34
C ALA A 278 14.21 0.64 12.88
N ILE A 279 14.02 1.81 13.51
CA ILE A 279 13.78 1.93 14.94
C ILE A 279 12.50 1.17 15.33
N THR A 280 11.43 1.31 14.55
CA THR A 280 10.18 0.59 14.80
C THR A 280 10.36 -0.93 14.71
N LEU A 281 11.19 -1.42 13.80
CA LEU A 281 11.55 -2.84 13.73
C LEU A 281 12.27 -3.32 14.99
N VAL A 282 13.16 -2.48 15.54
CA VAL A 282 13.83 -2.79 16.83
C VAL A 282 12.81 -2.82 17.98
N ILE A 283 11.95 -1.80 18.08
CA ILE A 283 10.88 -1.75 19.10
C ILE A 283 9.97 -2.97 18.96
N PHE A 284 9.58 -3.34 17.74
CA PHE A 284 8.72 -4.49 17.46
C PHE A 284 9.29 -5.81 18.03
N LYS A 285 10.61 -6.01 18.07
CA LYS A 285 11.24 -7.21 18.64
C LYS A 285 10.94 -7.36 20.14
N PHE A 286 10.77 -6.26 20.87
CA PHE A 286 10.55 -6.26 22.30
C PHE A 286 9.06 -6.20 22.70
N LEU A 287 8.14 -6.05 21.76
CA LEU A 287 6.71 -6.04 22.08
C LEU A 287 6.27 -7.41 22.63
N PRO A 288 5.44 -7.45 23.67
CA PRO A 288 4.86 -8.68 24.21
C PRO A 288 3.70 -9.17 23.34
N LEU A 289 4.02 -9.67 22.16
CA LEU A 289 3.03 -10.21 21.22
C LEU A 289 2.92 -11.72 21.42
N ASP A 290 1.70 -12.22 21.51
CA ASP A 290 1.39 -13.63 21.65
C ASP A 290 1.93 -14.42 20.45
N GLN A 291 2.94 -15.27 20.68
CA GLN A 291 3.57 -16.10 19.65
C GLN A 291 2.68 -17.33 19.40
N ARG A 292 1.57 -17.16 18.72
CA ARG A 292 0.83 -18.31 18.19
C ARG A 292 1.53 -18.76 16.91
N ARG A 293 2.03 -20.01 16.90
CA ARG A 293 2.57 -20.63 15.69
C ARG A 293 1.53 -20.49 14.56
N PRO A 294 1.92 -20.03 13.37
CA PRO A 294 1.00 -19.99 12.24
C PRO A 294 0.42 -21.39 12.02
N HIS A 295 -0.86 -21.49 11.76
CA HIS A 295 -1.57 -22.77 11.50
C HIS A 295 -1.08 -23.50 10.24
N TYR A 296 -0.03 -23.01 9.60
CA TYR A 296 0.58 -23.66 8.44
C TYR A 296 1.77 -24.50 8.88
N ALA A 297 1.61 -25.83 8.78
CA ALA A 297 2.73 -26.75 8.83
C ALA A 297 3.72 -26.36 7.73
N ILE A 298 4.94 -25.96 8.13
CA ILE A 298 6.07 -25.82 7.22
C ILE A 298 6.37 -27.25 6.75
N PRO A 299 6.32 -27.57 5.44
CA PRO A 299 6.91 -28.82 4.98
C PRO A 299 8.39 -28.78 5.39
N LYS A 300 8.85 -29.86 6.06
CA LYS A 300 10.24 -30.04 6.43
C LYS A 300 11.13 -30.13 5.19
#